data_e7d8aff77799138a939270a685f3d516
#
_entry.id   e7d8aff77799138a939270a685f3d516
#
_cell.length_a   1.000
_cell.length_b   1.000
_cell.length_c   1.000
_cell.angle_alpha   90.00
_cell.angle_beta   90.00
_cell.angle_gamma   90.00
#
_symmetry.space_group_name_H-M   'P 1'
#
loop_
_entity.id
_entity.type
_entity.pdbx_description
1 polymer ?
#
loop_
_entity_poly.entity_id
_entity_poly.type
_entity_poly.pdbx_seq_one_letter_code
_entity_poly.pdbx_strand_id
1 'polypeptide(L)'
;VNDGLYDKEFVAEHTNGFDEWWETIKNYTPESVQDITGVEPALIHQAAEMYATAKPSAIIGWGMGVCQQKQNLKTVHTIASIACVAGQIGKPNSGLAPVRGQNNVQGSCDMGMLPNLYPGYQKVTDPAVRAKFAKAWGVPEEKLPLEEGYKLTDLGHLVDEGKVHCFYNYGEDPVQTEPD
;
A
#
# COMPACT_ATOMS: atom_id res chain seq x y z
N VAL A 1 -19.46 7.65 13.42
CA VAL A 1 -19.90 9.06 13.45
C VAL A 1 -21.32 9.16 14.04
N ASN A 2 -22.30 8.42 13.49
CA ASN A 2 -23.70 8.45 13.95
C ASN A 2 -23.86 8.23 15.46
N ASP A 3 -23.10 7.31 16.03
CA ASP A 3 -23.15 6.96 17.45
C ASP A 3 -22.34 7.92 18.34
N GLY A 4 -21.73 8.96 17.74
CA GLY A 4 -20.93 9.95 18.45
C GLY A 4 -19.58 9.44 18.97
N LEU A 5 -19.13 8.26 18.52
CA LEU A 5 -17.89 7.61 18.97
C LEU A 5 -16.62 8.16 18.31
N TYR A 6 -16.74 9.07 17.36
CA TYR A 6 -15.56 9.65 16.71
C TYR A 6 -14.86 10.71 17.59
N ASP A 7 -13.57 10.86 17.38
CA ASP A 7 -12.73 11.82 18.12
C ASP A 7 -12.88 13.22 17.52
N LYS A 8 -13.83 13.99 18.09
CA LYS A 8 -14.20 15.34 17.61
C LYS A 8 -13.03 16.33 17.67
N GLU A 9 -12.23 16.26 18.71
CA GLU A 9 -11.09 17.15 18.93
C GLU A 9 -10.01 16.86 17.88
N PHE A 10 -9.63 15.59 17.72
CA PHE A 10 -8.67 15.17 16.72
C PHE A 10 -9.12 15.53 15.28
N VAL A 11 -10.39 15.29 14.97
CA VAL A 11 -10.96 15.65 13.66
C VAL A 11 -10.87 17.15 13.40
N ALA A 12 -11.22 17.97 14.38
CA ALA A 12 -11.20 19.43 14.23
C ALA A 12 -9.79 20.00 14.08
N GLU A 13 -8.79 19.42 14.78
CA GLU A 13 -7.43 19.95 14.81
C GLU A 13 -6.53 19.36 13.72
N HIS A 14 -6.76 18.12 13.30
CA HIS A 14 -5.82 17.34 12.50
C HIS A 14 -6.36 16.86 11.17
N THR A 15 -7.60 17.17 10.81
CA THR A 15 -8.17 16.76 9.52
C THR A 15 -8.75 17.94 8.75
N ASN A 16 -8.86 17.78 7.44
CA ASN A 16 -9.54 18.72 6.55
C ASN A 16 -10.64 18.01 5.77
N GLY A 17 -11.74 18.73 5.46
CA GLY A 17 -12.82 18.23 4.61
C GLY A 17 -13.71 17.18 5.27
N PHE A 18 -13.82 17.17 6.61
CA PHE A 18 -14.66 16.22 7.33
C PHE A 18 -16.14 16.31 6.93
N ASP A 19 -16.68 17.51 6.80
CA ASP A 19 -18.10 17.70 6.47
C ASP A 19 -18.43 17.20 5.06
N GLU A 20 -17.58 17.50 4.08
CA GLU A 20 -17.73 17.04 2.70
C GLU A 20 -17.59 15.51 2.61
N TRP A 21 -16.62 14.95 3.32
CA TRP A 21 -16.43 13.51 3.42
C TRP A 21 -17.65 12.84 4.06
N TRP A 22 -18.17 13.41 5.16
CA TRP A 22 -19.35 12.89 5.84
C TRP A 22 -20.60 12.92 4.94
N GLU A 23 -20.84 14.00 4.22
CA GLU A 23 -21.93 14.10 3.24
C GLU A 23 -21.86 13.00 2.18
N THR A 24 -20.64 12.60 1.80
CA THR A 24 -20.43 11.52 0.82
C THR A 24 -20.74 10.14 1.39
N ILE A 25 -20.34 9.85 2.64
CA ILE A 25 -20.40 8.49 3.19
C ILE A 25 -21.60 8.19 4.07
N LYS A 26 -22.31 9.21 4.58
CA LYS A 26 -23.43 9.04 5.54
C LYS A 26 -24.54 8.08 5.08
N ASN A 27 -24.68 7.86 3.77
CA ASN A 27 -25.68 6.96 3.21
C ASN A 27 -25.21 5.50 3.12
N TYR A 28 -23.92 5.24 3.39
CA TYR A 28 -23.37 3.89 3.46
C TYR A 28 -23.54 3.35 4.89
N THR A 29 -24.79 3.07 5.26
CA THR A 29 -25.09 2.48 6.58
C THR A 29 -24.79 0.98 6.56
N PRO A 30 -24.54 0.33 7.71
CA PRO A 30 -24.35 -1.11 7.78
C PRO A 30 -25.44 -1.90 7.07
N GLU A 31 -26.72 -1.47 7.23
CA GLU A 31 -27.87 -2.08 6.59
C GLU A 31 -27.85 -1.91 5.07
N SER A 32 -27.45 -0.73 4.58
CA SER A 32 -27.43 -0.43 3.14
C SER A 32 -26.35 -1.19 2.37
N VAL A 33 -25.32 -1.66 3.06
CA VAL A 33 -24.18 -2.36 2.43
C VAL A 33 -24.18 -3.87 2.67
N GLN A 34 -25.13 -4.40 3.44
CA GLN A 34 -25.21 -5.83 3.77
C GLN A 34 -25.19 -6.74 2.52
N ASP A 35 -26.03 -6.43 1.55
CA ASP A 35 -26.14 -7.25 0.33
C ASP A 35 -24.86 -7.20 -0.54
N ILE A 36 -24.11 -6.12 -0.45
CA ILE A 36 -22.86 -5.93 -1.19
C ILE A 36 -21.70 -6.63 -0.50
N THR A 37 -21.64 -6.51 0.82
CA THR A 37 -20.51 -7.00 1.64
C THR A 37 -20.69 -8.45 2.11
N GLY A 38 -21.92 -8.91 2.21
CA GLY A 38 -22.26 -10.19 2.84
C GLY A 38 -22.06 -10.20 4.36
N VAL A 39 -21.85 -9.03 4.98
CA VAL A 39 -21.57 -8.90 6.41
C VAL A 39 -22.84 -8.40 7.13
N GLU A 40 -23.21 -9.09 8.20
CA GLU A 40 -24.34 -8.69 9.05
C GLU A 40 -24.13 -7.30 9.66
N PRO A 41 -25.12 -6.39 9.62
CA PRO A 41 -25.00 -5.03 10.14
C PRO A 41 -24.50 -4.95 11.57
N ALA A 42 -24.96 -5.86 12.43
CA ALA A 42 -24.54 -5.93 13.82
C ALA A 42 -23.03 -6.16 13.99
N LEU A 43 -22.40 -6.94 13.10
CA LEU A 43 -20.95 -7.17 13.12
C LEU A 43 -20.18 -5.93 12.67
N ILE A 44 -20.71 -5.17 11.72
CA ILE A 44 -20.12 -3.89 11.29
C ILE A 44 -20.14 -2.88 12.43
N HIS A 45 -21.29 -2.75 13.12
CA HIS A 45 -21.41 -1.91 14.31
C HIS A 45 -20.44 -2.34 15.41
N GLN A 46 -20.38 -3.62 15.73
CA GLN A 46 -19.48 -4.15 16.75
C GLN A 46 -18.02 -3.85 16.42
N ALA A 47 -17.59 -4.07 15.19
CA ALA A 47 -16.22 -3.80 14.77
C ALA A 47 -15.88 -2.29 14.86
N ALA A 48 -16.79 -1.42 14.43
CA ALA A 48 -16.62 0.01 14.51
C ALA A 48 -16.53 0.50 15.96
N GLU A 49 -17.41 0.01 16.85
CA GLU A 49 -17.39 0.31 18.27
C GLU A 49 -16.09 -0.15 18.93
N MET A 50 -15.68 -1.40 18.69
CA MET A 50 -14.43 -1.95 19.23
C MET A 50 -13.22 -1.11 18.82
N TYR A 51 -13.15 -0.69 17.57
CA TYR A 51 -12.03 0.13 17.09
C TYR A 51 -12.06 1.55 17.64
N ALA A 52 -13.23 2.21 17.63
CA ALA A 52 -13.38 3.58 18.11
C ALA A 52 -13.15 3.73 19.62
N THR A 53 -13.54 2.71 20.39
CA THR A 53 -13.43 2.73 21.86
C THR A 53 -12.17 2.08 22.43
N ALA A 54 -11.32 1.54 21.57
CA ALA A 54 -10.10 0.84 21.98
C ALA A 54 -9.18 1.70 22.85
N LYS A 55 -8.73 1.14 23.97
CA LYS A 55 -7.82 1.79 24.93
C LYS A 55 -6.60 0.89 25.17
N PRO A 56 -5.41 1.46 25.27
CA PRO A 56 -5.05 2.87 25.08
C PRO A 56 -5.06 3.30 23.61
N SER A 57 -5.01 2.35 22.66
CA SER A 57 -4.94 2.62 21.22
C SER A 57 -5.31 1.40 20.38
N ALA A 58 -5.47 1.60 19.07
CA ALA A 58 -5.69 0.53 18.10
C ALA A 58 -4.85 0.73 16.83
N ILE A 59 -4.59 -0.36 16.12
CA ILE A 59 -3.90 -0.38 14.83
C ILE A 59 -4.84 -1.01 13.79
N ILE A 60 -4.84 -0.48 12.57
CA ILE A 60 -5.41 -1.20 11.42
C ILE A 60 -4.25 -1.77 10.60
N GLY A 61 -4.20 -3.11 10.52
CA GLY A 61 -3.27 -3.82 9.65
C GLY A 61 -3.97 -4.33 8.40
N TRP A 62 -3.34 -4.21 7.25
CA TRP A 62 -3.82 -4.83 6.01
C TRP A 62 -2.67 -5.28 5.12
N GLY A 63 -2.96 -6.12 4.15
CA GLY A 63 -1.97 -6.64 3.21
C GLY A 63 -2.40 -6.45 1.75
N MET A 64 -1.91 -7.34 0.91
CA MET A 64 -2.07 -7.27 -0.54
C MET A 64 -3.53 -7.42 -1.00
N GLY A 65 -4.38 -8.10 -0.24
CA GLY A 65 -5.81 -8.21 -0.55
C GLY A 65 -6.53 -6.86 -0.64
N VAL A 66 -6.05 -5.86 0.08
CA VAL A 66 -6.51 -4.46 -0.03
C VAL A 66 -5.78 -3.71 -1.14
N CYS A 67 -4.46 -3.92 -1.27
CA CYS A 67 -3.61 -3.14 -2.17
C CYS A 67 -3.68 -3.60 -3.62
N GLN A 68 -3.85 -4.89 -3.90
CA GLN A 68 -3.92 -5.47 -5.24
C GLN A 68 -5.36 -5.52 -5.77
N GLN A 69 -6.04 -4.40 -5.74
CA GLN A 69 -7.42 -4.23 -6.20
C GLN A 69 -7.50 -3.10 -7.22
N LYS A 70 -8.42 -3.19 -8.17
CA LYS A 70 -8.62 -2.16 -9.19
C LYS A 70 -8.87 -0.75 -8.62
N GLN A 71 -9.45 -0.67 -7.41
CA GLN A 71 -9.72 0.59 -6.72
C GLN A 71 -8.94 0.73 -5.40
N ASN A 72 -7.77 0.12 -5.34
CA ASN A 72 -6.92 0.06 -4.15
C ASN A 72 -6.70 1.42 -3.47
N LEU A 73 -6.43 2.47 -4.23
CA LEU A 73 -6.17 3.80 -3.69
C LEU A 73 -7.34 4.31 -2.86
N LYS A 74 -8.57 4.17 -3.38
CA LYS A 74 -9.78 4.58 -2.64
C LYS A 74 -9.98 3.76 -1.37
N THR A 75 -9.71 2.46 -1.42
CA THR A 75 -9.83 1.57 -0.26
C THR A 75 -8.82 1.96 0.82
N VAL A 76 -7.55 2.20 0.46
CA VAL A 76 -6.51 2.63 1.41
C VAL A 76 -6.85 4.00 2.01
N HIS A 77 -7.34 4.96 1.21
CA HIS A 77 -7.79 6.25 1.73
C HIS A 77 -8.97 6.10 2.70
N THR A 78 -9.90 5.19 2.42
CA THR A 78 -11.02 4.91 3.34
C THR A 78 -10.53 4.34 4.67
N ILE A 79 -9.58 3.42 4.65
CA ILE A 79 -8.94 2.89 5.88
C ILE A 79 -8.24 4.01 6.65
N ALA A 80 -7.51 4.88 5.97
CA ALA A 80 -6.88 6.03 6.60
C ALA A 80 -7.91 6.98 7.22
N SER A 81 -9.03 7.22 6.55
CA SER A 81 -10.13 8.03 7.08
C SER A 81 -10.73 7.44 8.36
N ILE A 82 -10.89 6.11 8.44
CA ILE A 82 -11.36 5.45 9.67
C ILE A 82 -10.42 5.75 10.84
N ALA A 83 -9.11 5.62 10.63
CA ALA A 83 -8.12 5.89 11.67
C ALA A 83 -8.09 7.36 12.10
N CYS A 84 -8.23 8.30 11.16
CA CYS A 84 -8.34 9.74 11.44
C CYS A 84 -9.59 10.06 12.25
N VAL A 85 -10.74 9.55 11.82
CA VAL A 85 -12.03 9.81 12.48
C VAL A 85 -12.08 9.23 13.90
N ALA A 86 -11.45 8.08 14.12
CA ALA A 86 -11.33 7.48 15.45
C ALA A 86 -10.19 8.06 16.29
N GLY A 87 -9.40 9.02 15.77
CA GLY A 87 -8.26 9.59 16.47
C GLY A 87 -7.17 8.58 16.80
N GLN A 88 -7.04 7.51 16.00
CA GLN A 88 -6.08 6.43 16.22
C GLN A 88 -4.77 6.63 15.44
N ILE A 89 -4.33 7.89 15.35
CA ILE A 89 -3.07 8.30 14.71
C ILE A 89 -2.29 9.20 15.67
N GLY A 90 -0.97 9.09 15.68
CA GLY A 90 -0.10 9.91 16.50
C GLY A 90 -0.05 9.55 18.00
N LYS A 91 -0.73 8.49 18.40
CA LYS A 91 -0.68 7.94 19.76
C LYS A 91 0.33 6.78 19.83
N PRO A 92 0.96 6.51 20.97
CA PRO A 92 1.78 5.30 21.14
C PRO A 92 0.98 4.04 20.80
N ASN A 93 1.56 3.16 20.00
CA ASN A 93 0.96 1.88 19.55
C ASN A 93 -0.36 2.04 18.77
N SER A 94 -0.57 3.17 18.11
CA SER A 94 -1.68 3.37 17.18
C SER A 94 -1.20 3.57 15.76
N GLY A 95 -2.10 3.55 14.81
CA GLY A 95 -1.85 3.93 13.42
C GLY A 95 -2.25 2.91 12.38
N LEU A 96 -1.60 3.02 11.25
CA LEU A 96 -1.85 2.24 10.05
C LEU A 96 -0.63 1.36 9.75
N ALA A 97 -0.84 0.06 9.55
CA ALA A 97 0.21 -0.91 9.31
C ALA A 97 -0.02 -1.67 7.98
N PRO A 98 0.40 -1.10 6.84
CA PRO A 98 0.42 -1.84 5.59
C PRO A 98 1.50 -2.93 5.66
N VAL A 99 1.08 -4.18 5.73
CA VAL A 99 1.96 -5.35 5.82
C VAL A 99 2.19 -5.91 4.42
N ARG A 100 3.45 -6.08 4.04
CA ARG A 100 3.78 -6.70 2.75
C ARG A 100 3.46 -8.19 2.76
N GLY A 101 3.09 -8.74 1.58
CA GLY A 101 2.65 -10.12 1.46
C GLY A 101 3.75 -11.15 1.62
N GLN A 102 4.90 -10.93 0.98
CA GLN A 102 6.00 -11.88 0.98
C GLN A 102 6.96 -11.68 2.16
N ASN A 103 7.57 -12.78 2.59
CA ASN A 103 8.59 -12.75 3.63
C ASN A 103 9.79 -11.91 3.17
N ASN A 104 10.16 -10.91 3.97
CA ASN A 104 11.31 -10.05 3.74
C ASN A 104 11.33 -9.35 2.36
N VAL A 105 10.18 -9.11 1.75
CA VAL A 105 10.12 -8.35 0.48
C VAL A 105 10.66 -6.94 0.65
N GLN A 106 10.51 -6.35 1.83
CA GLN A 106 11.12 -5.05 2.13
C GLN A 106 12.64 -5.13 2.07
N GLY A 107 13.26 -6.13 2.70
CA GLY A 107 14.69 -6.34 2.63
C GLY A 107 15.18 -6.58 1.19
N SER A 108 14.41 -7.29 0.38
CA SER A 108 14.71 -7.42 -1.06
C SER A 108 14.72 -6.06 -1.77
N CYS A 109 13.74 -5.21 -1.51
CA CYS A 109 13.71 -3.85 -2.04
C CYS A 109 14.90 -3.00 -1.53
N ASP A 110 15.24 -3.12 -0.23
CA ASP A 110 16.39 -2.43 0.37
C ASP A 110 17.71 -2.82 -0.32
N MET A 111 17.80 -4.06 -0.79
CA MET A 111 18.95 -4.60 -1.53
C MET A 111 18.91 -4.31 -3.05
N GLY A 112 17.95 -3.53 -3.52
CA GLY A 112 17.88 -3.08 -4.90
C GLY A 112 17.14 -4.02 -5.87
N MET A 113 16.28 -4.92 -5.37
CA MET A 113 15.42 -5.75 -6.22
C MET A 113 14.18 -4.95 -6.68
N LEU A 114 14.45 -3.79 -7.23
CA LEU A 114 13.46 -2.88 -7.82
C LEU A 114 14.00 -2.41 -9.18
N PRO A 115 13.15 -2.27 -10.21
CA PRO A 115 13.63 -1.94 -11.56
C PRO A 115 14.25 -0.55 -11.69
N ASN A 116 14.01 0.34 -10.74
CA ASN A 116 14.40 1.73 -10.79
C ASN A 116 15.41 2.16 -9.70
N LEU A 117 15.80 1.23 -8.82
CA LEU A 117 16.64 1.56 -7.66
C LEU A 117 17.81 0.59 -7.45
N TYR A 118 18.95 1.13 -7.10
CA TYR A 118 20.06 0.41 -6.50
C TYR A 118 19.80 0.17 -4.99
N PRO A 119 20.65 -0.67 -4.34
CA PRO A 119 20.58 -0.86 -2.89
C PRO A 119 20.50 0.46 -2.12
N GLY A 120 19.65 0.49 -1.08
CA GLY A 120 19.40 1.69 -0.28
C GLY A 120 18.55 2.74 -0.99
N TYR A 121 17.66 2.33 -1.89
CA TYR A 121 16.68 3.20 -2.60
C TYR A 121 17.33 4.33 -3.42
N GLN A 122 18.51 4.09 -3.98
CA GLN A 122 19.25 5.06 -4.79
C GLN A 122 18.88 4.91 -6.27
N LYS A 123 18.52 6.01 -6.94
CA LYS A 123 18.00 5.96 -8.32
C LYS A 123 19.03 5.47 -9.32
N VAL A 124 18.67 4.55 -10.21
CA VAL A 124 19.53 4.07 -11.30
C VAL A 124 19.86 5.15 -12.33
N THR A 125 18.97 6.13 -12.49
CA THR A 125 19.14 7.24 -13.42
C THR A 125 20.11 8.32 -12.93
N ASP A 126 20.54 8.27 -11.66
CA ASP A 126 21.50 9.23 -11.10
C ASP A 126 22.96 8.81 -11.47
N PRO A 127 23.69 9.62 -12.26
CA PRO A 127 25.06 9.30 -12.65
C PRO A 127 26.03 9.16 -11.46
N ALA A 128 25.86 9.94 -10.40
CA ALA A 128 26.72 9.87 -9.22
C ALA A 128 26.51 8.57 -8.44
N VAL A 129 25.26 8.11 -8.36
CA VAL A 129 24.89 6.82 -7.78
C VAL A 129 25.45 5.68 -8.62
N ARG A 130 25.32 5.74 -9.95
CA ARG A 130 25.85 4.72 -10.86
C ARG A 130 27.36 4.61 -10.72
N ALA A 131 28.11 5.71 -10.75
CA ALA A 131 29.55 5.73 -10.54
C ALA A 131 29.96 5.12 -9.18
N LYS A 132 29.19 5.41 -8.11
CA LYS A 132 29.39 4.84 -6.78
C LYS A 132 29.27 3.31 -6.81
N PHE A 133 28.23 2.75 -7.45
CA PHE A 133 28.00 1.31 -7.50
C PHE A 133 28.97 0.61 -8.45
N ALA A 134 29.33 1.23 -9.59
CA ALA A 134 30.37 0.74 -10.48
C ALA A 134 31.68 0.52 -9.73
N LYS A 135 32.10 1.52 -8.96
CA LYS A 135 33.29 1.44 -8.10
C LYS A 135 33.17 0.37 -7.03
N ALA A 136 32.05 0.31 -6.34
CA ALA A 136 31.84 -0.63 -5.22
C ALA A 136 31.82 -2.09 -5.70
N TRP A 137 31.24 -2.35 -6.86
CA TRP A 137 31.13 -3.69 -7.45
C TRP A 137 32.32 -4.07 -8.35
N GLY A 138 33.22 -3.14 -8.63
CA GLY A 138 34.38 -3.39 -9.50
C GLY A 138 33.99 -3.66 -10.94
N VAL A 139 32.92 -3.04 -11.44
CA VAL A 139 32.44 -3.19 -12.82
C VAL A 139 32.54 -1.86 -13.57
N PRO A 140 32.74 -1.89 -14.90
CA PRO A 140 32.68 -0.68 -15.72
C PRO A 140 31.30 -0.02 -15.64
N GLU A 141 31.30 1.32 -15.56
CA GLU A 141 30.04 2.07 -15.37
C GLU A 141 29.07 1.90 -16.56
N GLU A 142 29.59 1.75 -17.76
CA GLU A 142 28.82 1.51 -18.98
C GLU A 142 28.07 0.16 -19.01
N LYS A 143 28.40 -0.76 -18.09
CA LYS A 143 27.65 -2.02 -17.91
C LYS A 143 26.48 -1.90 -16.98
N LEU A 144 26.35 -0.79 -16.28
CA LEU A 144 25.23 -0.55 -15.39
C LEU A 144 24.09 0.15 -16.15
N PRO A 145 22.82 -0.07 -15.74
CA PRO A 145 21.69 0.52 -16.43
C PRO A 145 21.73 2.06 -16.38
N LEU A 146 21.35 2.69 -17.49
CA LEU A 146 21.22 4.14 -17.63
C LEU A 146 19.79 4.61 -17.38
N GLU A 147 18.82 3.72 -17.54
CA GLU A 147 17.39 3.94 -17.45
C GLU A 147 16.77 2.98 -16.45
N GLU A 148 15.55 3.29 -16.03
CA GLU A 148 14.77 2.40 -15.18
C GLU A 148 14.44 1.10 -15.93
N GLY A 149 14.49 -0.02 -15.24
CA GLY A 149 14.03 -1.31 -15.78
C GLY A 149 12.50 -1.37 -15.86
N TYR A 150 12.02 -2.45 -16.41
CA TYR A 150 10.59 -2.68 -16.63
C TYR A 150 9.87 -3.18 -15.36
N LYS A 151 8.58 -2.90 -15.27
CA LYS A 151 7.71 -3.46 -14.24
C LYS A 151 7.23 -4.85 -14.66
N LEU A 152 6.91 -5.67 -13.67
CA LEU A 152 6.41 -7.03 -13.91
C LEU A 152 5.13 -7.04 -14.76
N THR A 153 4.23 -6.10 -14.53
CA THR A 153 2.98 -5.91 -15.29
C THR A 153 3.18 -5.57 -16.76
N ASP A 154 4.37 -5.17 -17.16
CA ASP A 154 4.67 -4.79 -18.56
C ASP A 154 5.33 -5.97 -19.33
N LEU A 155 5.69 -7.08 -18.65
CA LEU A 155 6.49 -8.15 -19.20
C LEU A 155 5.88 -8.83 -20.43
N GLY A 156 4.57 -9.10 -20.39
CA GLY A 156 3.88 -9.77 -21.52
C GLY A 156 4.09 -9.00 -22.82
N HIS A 157 3.78 -7.71 -22.82
CA HIS A 157 3.95 -6.84 -23.99
C HIS A 157 5.44 -6.71 -24.41
N LEU A 158 6.34 -6.64 -23.45
CA LEU A 158 7.77 -6.48 -23.74
C LEU A 158 8.41 -7.73 -24.36
N VAL A 159 7.91 -8.91 -24.03
CA VAL A 159 8.29 -10.17 -24.66
C VAL A 159 7.79 -10.19 -26.11
N ASP A 160 6.54 -9.83 -26.34
CA ASP A 160 5.94 -9.76 -27.68
C ASP A 160 6.65 -8.75 -28.59
N GLU A 161 7.10 -7.64 -28.02
CA GLU A 161 7.87 -6.60 -28.71
C GLU A 161 9.35 -6.98 -28.89
N GLY A 162 9.79 -8.12 -28.37
CA GLY A 162 11.19 -8.57 -28.46
C GLY A 162 12.16 -7.72 -27.64
N LYS A 163 11.70 -7.03 -26.63
CA LYS A 163 12.53 -6.21 -25.72
C LYS A 163 13.07 -7.00 -24.54
N VAL A 164 12.40 -8.10 -24.18
CA VAL A 164 12.83 -9.03 -23.12
C VAL A 164 13.09 -10.40 -23.77
N HIS A 165 14.34 -10.87 -23.72
CA HIS A 165 14.76 -12.12 -24.34
C HIS A 165 15.01 -13.26 -23.36
N CYS A 166 15.13 -12.94 -22.07
CA CYS A 166 15.38 -13.90 -21.03
C CYS A 166 14.70 -13.45 -19.73
N PHE A 167 14.02 -14.39 -19.09
CA PHE A 167 13.39 -14.18 -17.81
C PHE A 167 13.93 -15.19 -16.81
N TYR A 168 14.64 -14.72 -15.79
CA TYR A 168 15.12 -15.57 -14.70
C TYR A 168 14.13 -15.49 -13.54
N ASN A 169 13.37 -16.56 -13.38
CA ASN A 169 12.33 -16.67 -12.35
C ASN A 169 12.84 -17.45 -11.15
N TYR A 170 12.59 -16.94 -9.95
CA TYR A 170 13.06 -17.53 -8.71
C TYR A 170 11.91 -17.59 -7.67
N GLY A 171 11.42 -18.81 -7.43
CA GLY A 171 10.42 -19.06 -6.39
C GLY A 171 9.02 -18.55 -6.70
N GLU A 172 8.69 -18.32 -7.95
CA GLU A 172 7.39 -17.80 -8.41
C GLU A 172 6.98 -18.43 -9.74
N ASP A 173 5.69 -18.46 -10.03
CA ASP A 173 5.13 -18.82 -11.32
C ASP A 173 4.32 -17.67 -11.92
N PRO A 174 4.98 -16.72 -12.62
CA PRO A 174 4.33 -15.53 -13.14
C PRO A 174 3.24 -15.83 -14.17
N VAL A 175 3.30 -16.96 -14.87
CA VAL A 175 2.26 -17.37 -15.82
C VAL A 175 0.90 -17.64 -15.14
N GLN A 176 0.93 -18.00 -13.86
CA GLN A 176 -0.28 -18.23 -13.08
C GLN A 176 -0.68 -17.04 -12.20
N THR A 177 0.28 -16.22 -11.80
CA THR A 177 0.06 -15.21 -10.77
C THR A 177 -0.12 -13.79 -11.30
N GLU A 178 0.41 -13.53 -12.49
CA GLU A 178 0.29 -12.21 -13.09
C GLU A 178 -0.95 -12.12 -13.99
N PRO A 179 -1.61 -10.95 -14.08
CA PRO A 179 -2.71 -10.74 -15.00
C PRO A 179 -2.25 -10.74 -16.47
N ASP A 180 -3.12 -11.21 -17.34
CA ASP A 180 -2.94 -11.19 -18.80
C ASP A 180 -2.86 -9.75 -19.37
#